data_e49a6e6ebfc62923711a3e023ef8a5c8
#
_entry.id   e49a6e6ebfc62923711a3e023ef8a5c8
#
_cell.length_a   1.000
_cell.length_b   1.000
_cell.length_c   1.000
_cell.angle_alpha   90.00
_cell.angle_beta   90.00
_cell.angle_gamma   90.00
#
_symmetry.space_group_name_H-M   'P 1'
#
loop_
_entity.id
_entity.type
_entity.pdbx_description
1 polymer ?
#
loop_
_entity_poly.entity_id
_entity_poly.type
_entity_poly.pdbx_seq_one_letter_code
_entity_poly.pdbx_strand_id
1 'polypeptide(L)' 'MIKVKTFASPLKIFQARKELEDLDAMVNRFIEENKVQKVISVSDACTTDDSGASIGLVRVIAYE' A
#
# COMPACT_ATOMS: atom_id res chain seq x y z
N MET A 1 -17.10 -12.73 4.30
CA MET A 1 -16.89 -11.64 5.27
C MET A 1 -15.86 -10.67 4.73
N ILE A 2 -16.15 -9.38 4.74
CA ILE A 2 -15.22 -8.37 4.25
C ILE A 2 -14.12 -8.15 5.28
N LYS A 3 -12.90 -8.14 4.82
CA LYS A 3 -11.71 -7.90 5.63
C LYS A 3 -10.94 -6.70 5.09
N VAL A 4 -10.10 -6.13 5.91
CA VAL A 4 -9.22 -5.03 5.48
C VAL A 4 -7.78 -5.38 5.81
N LYS A 5 -6.88 -4.92 4.97
CA LYS A 5 -5.43 -5.04 5.16
C LYS A 5 -4.79 -3.71 4.85
N THR A 6 -3.92 -3.26 5.72
CA THR A 6 -3.20 -2.01 5.57
C THR A 6 -1.75 -2.29 5.20
N PHE A 7 -1.27 -1.58 4.19
CA PHE A 7 0.13 -1.61 3.77
C PHE A 7 0.69 -0.21 3.90
N ALA A 8 1.95 -0.11 4.27
CA ALA A 8 2.62 1.18 4.38
C ALA A 8 4.01 1.08 3.79
N SER A 9 4.44 2.15 3.14
CA SER A 9 5.78 2.23 2.57
C SER A 9 6.28 3.68 2.68
N PRO A 10 7.54 3.89 3.09
CA PRO A 10 8.12 5.21 2.98
C PRO A 10 8.39 5.53 1.52
N LEU A 11 8.18 6.79 1.12
CA LEU A 11 8.47 7.25 -0.22
C LEU A 11 9.63 8.22 -0.15
N LYS A 12 10.77 7.83 -0.69
CA LYS A 12 11.92 8.72 -0.81
C LYS A 12 11.80 9.49 -2.11
N ILE A 13 12.17 10.77 -2.08
CA ILE A 13 11.94 11.68 -3.20
C ILE A 13 12.49 11.13 -4.52
N PHE A 14 13.70 10.55 -4.48
CA PHE A 14 14.36 10.07 -5.70
C PHE A 14 14.05 8.61 -6.03
N GLN A 15 13.27 7.93 -5.21
CA GLN A 15 12.97 6.51 -5.38
C GLN A 15 11.48 6.21 -5.30
N ALA A 16 10.65 7.25 -5.39
CA ALA A 16 9.21 7.08 -5.21
C ALA A 16 8.62 6.04 -6.17
N ARG A 17 9.05 6.06 -7.43
CA ARG A 17 8.53 5.12 -8.42
C ARG A 17 8.83 3.68 -8.05
N LYS A 18 10.07 3.40 -7.63
CA LYS A 18 10.45 2.06 -7.23
C LYS A 18 9.68 1.62 -5.99
N GLU A 19 9.51 2.51 -5.03
CA GLU A 19 8.81 2.19 -3.80
C GLU A 19 7.32 1.94 -4.04
N LEU A 20 6.72 2.65 -4.99
CA LEU A 20 5.34 2.38 -5.38
C LEU A 20 5.22 1.01 -6.07
N GLU A 21 6.18 0.67 -6.93
CA GLU A 21 6.19 -0.65 -7.56
C GLU A 21 6.39 -1.76 -6.53
N ASP A 22 7.26 -1.54 -5.55
CA ASP A 22 7.48 -2.50 -4.47
C ASP A 22 6.21 -2.67 -3.62
N LEU A 23 5.51 -1.58 -3.37
CA LEU A 23 4.25 -1.64 -2.63
C LEU A 23 3.19 -2.42 -3.40
N ASP A 24 3.09 -2.18 -4.70
CA ASP A 24 2.17 -2.92 -5.55
C ASP A 24 2.50 -4.42 -5.55
N ALA A 25 3.78 -4.76 -5.62
CA ALA A 25 4.22 -6.15 -5.57
C ALA A 25 3.84 -6.79 -4.23
N MET A 26 3.98 -6.05 -3.15
CA MET A 26 3.62 -6.53 -1.82
C MET A 26 2.11 -6.81 -1.72
N VAL A 27 1.30 -5.92 -2.25
CA VAL A 27 -0.16 -6.10 -2.26
C VAL A 27 -0.55 -7.30 -3.13
N ASN A 28 0.06 -7.42 -4.31
CA ASN A 28 -0.25 -8.52 -5.22
C ASN A 28 0.16 -9.86 -4.61
N ARG A 29 1.30 -9.91 -3.91
CA ARG A 29 1.72 -11.13 -3.21
C ARG A 29 0.72 -11.50 -2.12
N PHE A 30 0.24 -10.52 -1.37
CA PHE A 30 -0.76 -10.76 -0.34
C PHE A 30 -2.02 -11.38 -0.94
N ILE A 31 -2.47 -10.84 -2.09
CA ILE A 31 -3.67 -11.34 -2.77
C ILE A 31 -3.47 -12.80 -3.17
N GLU A 32 -2.31 -13.16 -3.70
CA GLU A 32 -2.03 -14.54 -4.11
C GLU A 32 -1.88 -15.49 -2.93
N GLU A 33 -1.10 -15.09 -1.92
CA GLU A 33 -0.82 -15.96 -0.78
C GLU A 33 -2.03 -16.22 0.09
N ASN A 34 -2.93 -15.28 0.18
CA ASN A 34 -4.12 -15.40 1.02
C ASN A 34 -5.37 -15.80 0.23
N LYS A 35 -5.21 -16.12 -1.05
CA LYS A 35 -6.29 -16.59 -1.93
C LYS A 35 -7.49 -15.64 -1.88
N VAL A 36 -7.20 -14.35 -1.97
CA VAL A 36 -8.24 -13.32 -1.97
C VAL A 36 -9.13 -13.54 -3.20
N GLN A 37 -10.41 -13.71 -2.98
CA GLN A 37 -11.36 -13.97 -4.05
C GLN A 37 -11.81 -12.69 -4.74
N LYS A 38 -11.91 -11.61 -3.99
CA LYS A 38 -12.41 -10.36 -4.54
C LYS A 38 -11.80 -9.19 -3.77
N VAL A 39 -11.25 -8.24 -4.51
CA VAL A 39 -10.84 -6.96 -3.95
C VAL A 39 -11.99 -5.98 -4.13
N ILE A 40 -12.52 -5.47 -3.03
CA ILE A 40 -13.68 -4.59 -3.05
C ILE A 40 -13.27 -3.15 -3.30
N SER A 41 -12.22 -2.70 -2.61
CA SER A 41 -11.74 -1.34 -2.80
C SER A 41 -10.29 -1.24 -2.42
N VAL A 42 -9.63 -0.23 -2.98
CA VAL A 42 -8.26 0.13 -2.65
C VAL A 42 -8.25 1.63 -2.39
N SER A 43 -7.69 2.03 -1.26
CA SER A 43 -7.61 3.44 -0.88
C SER A 43 -6.19 3.76 -0.50
N ASP A 44 -5.70 4.91 -0.95
CA ASP A 44 -4.36 5.38 -0.65
C ASP A 44 -4.42 6.71 0.08
N ALA A 45 -3.49 6.90 1.01
CA ALA A 45 -3.31 8.17 1.71
C ALA A 45 -1.82 8.43 1.85
N CYS A 46 -1.44 9.69 1.74
CA CYS A 46 -0.06 10.10 1.91
C CYS A 46 0.12 10.75 3.28
N THR A 47 1.25 10.46 3.89
CA THR A 47 1.65 11.12 5.14
C THR A 47 2.97 11.83 4.93
N THR A 48 3.15 12.98 5.60
CA THR A 48 4.41 13.70 5.57
C THR A 48 4.91 13.87 7.01
N ASP A 49 6.22 13.85 7.18
CA ASP A 49 6.77 14.17 8.48
C ASP A 49 6.88 15.70 8.64
N ASP A 50 7.22 16.14 9.85
CA ASP A 50 7.29 17.56 10.16
C ASP A 50 8.39 18.30 9.39
N SER A 51 9.44 17.58 8.99
CA SER A 51 10.53 18.15 8.21
C SER A 51 10.25 18.20 6.71
N GLY A 52 9.23 17.47 6.25
CA GLY A 52 8.97 17.34 4.83
C GLY A 52 9.99 16.51 4.08
N ALA A 53 10.93 15.88 4.81
CA ALA A 53 12.02 15.15 4.18
C ALA A 53 11.61 13.76 3.70
N SER A 54 10.54 13.21 4.27
CA SER A 54 10.04 11.91 3.84
C SER A 54 8.53 11.93 3.75
N ILE A 55 8.03 11.19 2.77
CA ILE A 55 6.59 11.01 2.56
C ILE A 55 6.30 9.52 2.74
N GLY A 56 5.26 9.21 3.46
CA GLY A 56 4.79 7.85 3.58
C GLY A 56 3.53 7.63 2.77
N LEU A 57 3.37 6.44 2.23
CA LEU A 57 2.14 6.04 1.59
C LEU A 57 1.51 4.91 2.39
N VAL A 58 0.24 5.08 2.71
CA VAL A 58 -0.56 4.05 3.38
C VAL A 58 -1.63 3.60 2.40
N ARG A 59 -1.64 2.31 2.11
CA ARG A 59 -2.63 1.71 1.22
C ARG A 59 -3.49 0.73 2.01
N VAL A 60 -4.79 0.89 1.92
CA VAL A 60 -5.75 0.01 2.60
C VAL A 60 -6.56 -0.70 1.52
N ILE A 61 -6.61 -2.02 1.59
CA ILE A 61 -7.49 -2.79 0.72
C ILE A 61 -8.60 -3.43 1.54
N ALA A 62 -9.80 -3.41 0.98
CA ALA A 62 -10.93 -4.17 1.49
C ALA A 62 -11.16 -5.34 0.55
N TYR A 63 -11.30 -6.54 1.09
CA TYR A 63 -11.34 -7.76 0.28
C TYR A 63 -12.21 -8.83 0.93
N GLU A 64 -12.49 -9.83 0.13
CA GLU A 64 -13.17 -11.06 0.58
C GLU A 64 -12.34 -12.28 0.27
#